data_403317828b0cd58b7927b2eaf0dc4b3b
#
_entry.id   403317828b0cd58b7927b2eaf0dc4b3b
#
_cell.length_a   1.000
_cell.length_b   1.000
_cell.length_c   1.000
_cell.angle_alpha   90.00
_cell.angle_beta   90.00
_cell.angle_gamma   90.00
#
_symmetry.space_group_name_H-M   'P 1'
#
loop_
_entity.id
_entity.type
_entity.pdbx_description
1 polymer ?
#
loop_
_entity_poly.entity_id
_entity_poly.type
_entity_poly.pdbx_seq_one_letter_code
_entity_poly.pdbx_strand_id
1 'polypeptide(L)'
;AAGINALRSGLVFGSLATFWILTAWNSAMVAMLLGTLFSSFFASRDNPVAITMMFYKGMLAAIPSAFLFGHVLLSQANGFPMLAMLFGTPLFLGLLGATNPATMGYCLAFTIFNILLTMPGNNMDFSFDSFANRAVAVIIGLTCVVMGFRLLPGLGTRLRRRRLINAISRDIRHL
;
A
#
# COMPACT_ATOMS: atom_id res chain seq x y z
N ALA A 1 9.41 18.30 11.12
CA ALA A 1 8.91 17.33 10.12
C ALA A 1 8.85 15.89 10.69
N ALA A 2 9.94 15.38 11.31
CA ALA A 2 10.00 14.02 11.84
C ALA A 2 8.90 13.72 12.89
N GLY A 3 8.70 14.59 13.87
CA GLY A 3 7.68 14.40 14.92
C GLY A 3 6.23 14.28 14.39
N ILE A 4 5.89 15.02 13.33
CA ILE A 4 4.54 14.93 12.73
C ILE A 4 4.36 13.62 11.98
N ASN A 5 5.40 13.15 11.31
CA ASN A 5 5.36 11.84 10.63
C ASN A 5 5.25 10.71 11.64
N ALA A 6 6.00 10.78 12.75
CA ALA A 6 5.90 9.82 13.84
C ALA A 6 4.51 9.81 14.49
N LEU A 7 3.94 10.99 14.76
CA LEU A 7 2.59 11.12 15.31
C LEU A 7 1.53 10.55 14.35
N ARG A 8 1.65 10.79 13.05
CA ARG A 8 0.74 10.22 12.04
C ARG A 8 0.81 8.71 12.01
N SER A 9 2.02 8.15 11.89
CA SER A 9 2.20 6.69 11.88
C SER A 9 1.72 6.07 13.18
N GLY A 10 1.95 6.72 14.32
CA GLY A 10 1.45 6.31 15.62
C GLY A 10 -0.07 6.33 15.72
N LEU A 11 -0.73 7.34 15.15
CA LEU A 11 -2.21 7.40 15.11
C LEU A 11 -2.80 6.33 14.20
N VAL A 12 -2.21 6.10 13.01
CA VAL A 12 -2.64 5.02 12.12
C VAL A 12 -2.47 3.66 12.80
N PHE A 13 -1.32 3.42 13.42
CA PHE A 13 -1.07 2.20 14.17
C PHE A 13 -2.06 2.04 15.33
N GLY A 14 -2.21 3.07 16.18
CA GLY A 14 -3.09 3.02 17.34
C GLY A 14 -4.56 2.81 16.97
N SER A 15 -5.05 3.44 15.90
CA SER A 15 -6.43 3.25 15.44
C SER A 15 -6.66 1.82 14.92
N LEU A 16 -5.73 1.26 14.15
CA LEU A 16 -5.83 -0.10 13.65
C LEU A 16 -5.63 -1.14 14.74
N ALA A 17 -4.74 -0.89 15.72
CA ALA A 17 -4.56 -1.75 16.87
C ALA A 17 -5.83 -1.79 17.76
N THR A 18 -6.44 -0.63 18.01
CA THR A 18 -7.72 -0.53 18.73
C THR A 18 -8.82 -1.27 17.98
N PHE A 19 -8.90 -1.09 16.67
CA PHE A 19 -9.85 -1.83 15.82
C PHE A 19 -9.64 -3.34 15.92
N TRP A 20 -8.40 -3.81 15.86
CA TRP A 20 -8.07 -5.24 16.00
C TRP A 20 -8.50 -5.80 17.36
N ILE A 21 -8.18 -5.11 18.45
CA ILE A 21 -8.54 -5.54 19.81
C ILE A 21 -10.06 -5.60 19.98
N LEU A 22 -10.79 -4.58 19.51
CA LEU A 22 -12.24 -4.49 19.67
C LEU A 22 -13.01 -5.51 18.83
N THR A 23 -12.51 -5.83 17.63
CA THR A 23 -13.18 -6.77 16.73
C THR A 23 -12.74 -8.22 16.89
N ALA A 24 -11.59 -8.47 17.57
CA ALA A 24 -10.95 -9.78 17.66
C ALA A 24 -10.77 -10.45 16.28
N TRP A 25 -10.75 -9.66 15.20
CA TRP A 25 -10.64 -10.15 13.83
C TRP A 25 -9.20 -10.48 13.47
N ASN A 26 -8.93 -11.76 13.23
CA ASN A 26 -7.57 -12.25 13.03
C ASN A 26 -6.84 -11.58 11.85
N SER A 27 -7.55 -11.29 10.77
CA SER A 27 -6.97 -10.63 9.58
C SER A 27 -6.67 -9.14 9.79
N ALA A 28 -7.21 -8.49 10.85
CA ALA A 28 -6.92 -7.10 11.15
C ALA A 28 -5.45 -6.85 11.51
N MET A 29 -4.70 -7.88 11.94
CA MET A 29 -3.25 -7.82 12.09
C MET A 29 -2.55 -7.44 10.78
N VAL A 30 -3.01 -7.99 9.65
CA VAL A 30 -2.48 -7.64 8.31
C VAL A 30 -2.76 -6.17 8.00
N ALA A 31 -3.96 -5.68 8.28
CA ALA A 31 -4.31 -4.27 8.12
C ALA A 31 -3.39 -3.34 8.93
N MET A 32 -3.11 -3.71 10.19
CA MET A 32 -2.24 -2.96 11.09
C MET A 32 -0.78 -2.92 10.58
N LEU A 33 -0.24 -4.06 10.16
CA LEU A 33 1.12 -4.14 9.61
C LEU A 33 1.27 -3.29 8.35
N LEU A 34 0.34 -3.44 7.39
CA LEU A 34 0.38 -2.68 6.14
C LEU A 34 0.15 -1.19 6.36
N GLY A 35 -0.83 -0.84 7.20
CA GLY A 35 -1.13 0.54 7.54
C GLY A 35 0.09 1.25 8.13
N THR A 36 0.79 0.62 9.05
CA THR A 36 1.99 1.17 9.70
C THR A 36 3.14 1.28 8.72
N LEU A 37 3.40 0.22 7.95
CA LEU A 37 4.48 0.17 6.97
C LEU A 37 4.31 1.26 5.91
N PHE A 38 3.14 1.34 5.28
CA PHE A 38 2.90 2.31 4.21
C PHE A 38 2.78 3.74 4.72
N SER A 39 2.26 3.97 5.94
CA SER A 39 2.25 5.30 6.53
C SER A 39 3.66 5.83 6.78
N SER A 40 4.58 4.97 7.21
CA SER A 40 5.99 5.31 7.43
C SER A 40 6.72 5.49 6.10
N PHE A 41 6.51 4.58 5.15
CA PHE A 41 7.18 4.59 3.85
C PHE A 41 6.84 5.82 3.00
N PHE A 42 5.56 6.20 2.96
CA PHE A 42 5.13 7.35 2.16
C PHE A 42 5.33 8.68 2.88
N ALA A 43 5.53 8.70 4.20
CA ALA A 43 5.76 9.92 4.97
C ALA A 43 7.00 10.71 4.50
N SER A 44 8.00 10.04 3.95
CA SER A 44 9.24 10.64 3.46
C SER A 44 9.14 11.21 2.03
N ARG A 45 8.03 10.98 1.32
CA ARG A 45 7.85 11.42 -0.07
C ARG A 45 7.34 12.86 -0.17
N ASP A 46 7.65 13.53 -1.27
CA ASP A 46 7.26 14.94 -1.49
C ASP A 46 5.74 15.11 -1.57
N ASN A 47 5.01 14.15 -2.17
CA ASN A 47 3.55 14.16 -2.23
C ASN A 47 2.98 12.82 -1.76
N PRO A 48 2.90 12.62 -0.43
CA PRO A 48 2.48 11.35 0.14
C PRO A 48 1.05 10.97 -0.23
N VAL A 49 0.14 11.95 -0.36
CA VAL A 49 -1.28 11.69 -0.72
C VAL A 49 -1.38 11.14 -2.14
N ALA A 50 -0.68 11.72 -3.11
CA ALA A 50 -0.74 11.27 -4.50
C ALA A 50 -0.17 9.85 -4.64
N ILE A 51 0.98 9.58 -4.02
CA ILE A 51 1.63 8.27 -4.08
C ILE A 51 0.75 7.21 -3.42
N THR A 52 0.20 7.51 -2.23
CA THR A 52 -0.71 6.57 -1.54
C THR A 52 -1.95 6.28 -2.38
N MET A 53 -2.49 7.28 -3.09
CA MET A 53 -3.65 7.09 -3.96
C MET A 53 -3.31 6.24 -5.20
N MET A 54 -2.10 6.37 -5.76
CA MET A 54 -1.61 5.49 -6.82
C MET A 54 -1.54 4.04 -6.33
N PHE A 55 -0.94 3.83 -5.15
CA PHE A 55 -0.85 2.51 -4.52
C PHE A 55 -2.24 1.93 -4.21
N TYR A 56 -3.17 2.76 -3.73
CA TYR A 56 -4.54 2.34 -3.46
C TYR A 56 -5.25 1.82 -4.73
N LYS A 57 -5.12 2.52 -5.85
CA LYS A 57 -5.69 2.08 -7.13
C LYS A 57 -5.02 0.81 -7.66
N GLY A 58 -3.69 0.70 -7.54
CA GLY A 58 -2.95 -0.52 -7.92
C GLY A 58 -3.36 -1.73 -7.09
N MET A 59 -3.58 -1.54 -5.78
CA MET A 59 -4.12 -2.56 -4.89
C MET A 59 -5.51 -3.02 -5.31
N LEU A 60 -6.42 -2.09 -5.64
CA LEU A 60 -7.78 -2.46 -6.09
C LEU A 60 -7.73 -3.29 -7.37
N ALA A 61 -6.82 -3.00 -8.30
CA ALA A 61 -6.62 -3.81 -9.50
C ALA A 61 -5.98 -5.18 -9.20
N ALA A 62 -5.17 -5.27 -8.15
CA ALA A 62 -4.55 -6.53 -7.73
C ALA A 62 -5.55 -7.54 -7.16
N ILE A 63 -6.63 -7.09 -6.50
CA ILE A 63 -7.62 -7.98 -5.88
C ILE A 63 -8.24 -8.96 -6.89
N PRO A 64 -8.89 -8.52 -7.98
CA PRO A 64 -9.45 -9.45 -8.95
C PRO A 64 -8.38 -10.29 -9.65
N SER A 65 -7.21 -9.71 -9.91
CA SER A 65 -6.09 -10.45 -10.50
C SER A 65 -5.59 -11.57 -9.57
N ALA A 66 -5.36 -11.28 -8.30
CA ALA A 66 -4.91 -12.26 -7.31
C ALA A 66 -5.97 -13.35 -7.07
N PHE A 67 -7.26 -13.00 -7.14
CA PHE A 67 -8.32 -14.00 -7.07
C PHE A 67 -8.29 -14.94 -8.27
N LEU A 68 -8.25 -14.39 -9.48
CA LEU A 68 -8.26 -15.19 -10.69
C LEU A 68 -7.01 -16.08 -10.81
N PHE A 69 -5.84 -15.47 -10.74
CA PHE A 69 -4.58 -16.21 -10.94
C PHE A 69 -4.19 -17.03 -9.71
N GLY A 70 -4.37 -16.49 -8.51
CA GLY A 70 -3.90 -17.09 -7.27
C GLY A 70 -4.87 -18.10 -6.64
N HIS A 71 -6.17 -17.97 -6.86
CA HIS A 71 -7.16 -18.89 -6.26
C HIS A 71 -7.87 -19.74 -7.28
N VAL A 72 -8.33 -19.18 -8.41
CA VAL A 72 -9.08 -19.98 -9.41
C VAL A 72 -8.14 -20.80 -10.27
N LEU A 73 -7.14 -20.19 -10.89
CA LEU A 73 -6.26 -20.89 -11.82
C LEU A 73 -5.20 -21.73 -11.10
N LEU A 74 -4.62 -21.20 -10.04
CA LEU A 74 -3.55 -21.87 -9.31
C LEU A 74 -4.03 -23.12 -8.56
N SER A 75 -5.32 -23.19 -8.17
CA SER A 75 -5.91 -24.39 -7.58
C SER A 75 -5.91 -25.60 -8.52
N GLN A 76 -5.78 -25.37 -9.83
CA GLN A 76 -5.72 -26.40 -10.86
C GLN A 76 -4.28 -26.72 -11.30
N ALA A 77 -3.28 -26.07 -10.71
CA ALA A 77 -1.88 -26.22 -11.10
C ALA A 77 -1.33 -27.57 -10.66
N ASN A 78 -0.92 -28.39 -11.65
CA ASN A 78 -0.28 -29.68 -11.44
C ASN A 78 1.22 -29.56 -11.74
N GLY A 79 1.99 -29.10 -10.75
CA GLY A 79 3.44 -29.01 -10.85
C GLY A 79 4.00 -27.60 -10.99
N PHE A 80 5.32 -27.51 -10.79
CA PHE A 80 6.06 -26.26 -10.73
C PHE A 80 5.99 -25.40 -12.02
N PRO A 81 6.06 -25.98 -13.25
CA PRO A 81 6.00 -25.14 -14.45
C PRO A 81 4.68 -24.38 -14.59
N MET A 82 3.56 -25.01 -14.28
CA MET A 82 2.24 -24.38 -14.33
C MET A 82 2.08 -23.32 -13.24
N LEU A 83 2.56 -23.61 -12.03
CA LEU A 83 2.62 -22.62 -10.95
C LEU A 83 3.43 -21.40 -11.35
N ALA A 84 4.62 -21.58 -11.92
CA ALA A 84 5.48 -20.48 -12.36
C ALA A 84 4.81 -19.62 -13.44
N MET A 85 4.11 -20.22 -14.40
CA MET A 85 3.39 -19.49 -15.44
C MET A 85 2.21 -18.69 -14.87
N LEU A 86 1.37 -19.32 -14.06
CA LEU A 86 0.16 -18.68 -13.52
C LEU A 86 0.50 -17.57 -12.53
N PHE A 87 1.45 -17.80 -11.64
CA PHE A 87 1.88 -16.79 -10.68
C PHE A 87 2.77 -15.73 -11.32
N GLY A 88 3.65 -16.13 -12.25
CA GLY A 88 4.57 -15.24 -12.96
C GLY A 88 3.87 -14.25 -13.89
N THR A 89 2.77 -14.62 -14.52
CA THR A 89 2.05 -13.77 -15.48
C THR A 89 1.63 -12.40 -14.89
N PRO A 90 0.86 -12.33 -13.79
CA PRO A 90 0.48 -11.03 -13.23
C PRO A 90 1.69 -10.24 -12.72
N LEU A 91 2.72 -10.90 -12.20
CA LEU A 91 3.95 -10.25 -11.76
C LEU A 91 4.71 -9.64 -12.92
N PHE A 92 4.86 -10.38 -14.02
CA PHE A 92 5.54 -9.92 -15.23
C PHE A 92 4.81 -8.70 -15.82
N LEU A 93 3.47 -8.75 -15.95
CA LEU A 93 2.68 -7.63 -16.45
C LEU A 93 2.79 -6.39 -15.56
N GLY A 94 2.76 -6.60 -14.24
CA GLY A 94 2.93 -5.52 -13.26
C GLY A 94 4.32 -4.89 -13.35
N LEU A 95 5.39 -5.68 -13.42
CA LEU A 95 6.75 -5.18 -13.54
C LEU A 95 6.99 -4.50 -14.89
N LEU A 96 6.43 -5.04 -15.98
CA LEU A 96 6.49 -4.40 -17.30
C LEU A 96 5.84 -3.02 -17.28
N GLY A 97 4.65 -2.88 -16.66
CA GLY A 97 3.99 -1.59 -16.49
C GLY A 97 4.75 -0.63 -15.57
N ALA A 98 5.58 -1.14 -14.66
CA ALA A 98 6.40 -0.33 -13.77
C ALA A 98 7.62 0.31 -14.46
N THR A 99 7.96 -0.10 -15.68
CA THR A 99 9.05 0.52 -16.48
C THR A 99 8.70 1.95 -16.91
N ASN A 100 7.41 2.26 -17.02
CA ASN A 100 6.96 3.61 -17.37
C ASN A 100 6.80 4.44 -16.08
N PRO A 101 7.50 5.60 -15.95
CA PRO A 101 7.42 6.45 -14.77
C PRO A 101 6.00 6.91 -14.40
N ALA A 102 5.12 7.09 -15.38
CA ALA A 102 3.74 7.52 -15.17
C ALA A 102 2.87 6.45 -14.49
N THR A 103 3.13 5.17 -14.74
CA THR A 103 2.37 4.04 -14.20
C THR A 103 3.10 3.28 -13.10
N MET A 104 4.37 3.61 -12.84
CA MET A 104 5.24 2.91 -11.91
C MET A 104 4.57 2.68 -10.53
N GLY A 105 3.97 3.71 -9.94
CA GLY A 105 3.34 3.60 -8.62
C GLY A 105 2.15 2.63 -8.58
N TYR A 106 1.33 2.64 -9.63
CA TYR A 106 0.19 1.71 -9.77
C TYR A 106 0.67 0.27 -9.96
N CYS A 107 1.64 0.06 -10.85
CA CYS A 107 2.11 -1.25 -11.26
C CYS A 107 2.95 -1.92 -10.17
N LEU A 108 3.77 -1.17 -9.43
CA LEU A 108 4.47 -1.68 -8.26
C LEU A 108 3.48 -2.12 -7.18
N ALA A 109 2.46 -1.30 -6.89
CA ALA A 109 1.42 -1.67 -5.95
C ALA A 109 0.68 -2.92 -6.40
N PHE A 110 0.27 -2.98 -7.68
CA PHE A 110 -0.36 -4.16 -8.27
C PHE A 110 0.49 -5.43 -8.04
N THR A 111 1.79 -5.38 -8.34
CA THR A 111 2.70 -6.51 -8.16
C THR A 111 2.82 -6.93 -6.70
N ILE A 112 3.06 -5.98 -5.79
CA ILE A 112 3.20 -6.24 -4.35
C ILE A 112 1.92 -6.87 -3.78
N PHE A 113 0.76 -6.31 -4.11
CA PHE A 113 -0.50 -6.81 -3.58
C PHE A 113 -0.95 -8.12 -4.22
N ASN A 114 -0.56 -8.42 -5.46
CA ASN A 114 -0.75 -9.77 -6.03
C ASN A 114 0.01 -10.82 -5.22
N ILE A 115 1.28 -10.57 -4.88
CA ILE A 115 2.08 -11.48 -4.05
C ILE A 115 1.43 -11.64 -2.67
N LEU A 116 1.07 -10.53 -2.04
CA LEU A 116 0.51 -10.52 -0.69
C LEU A 116 -0.84 -11.25 -0.60
N LEU A 117 -1.71 -11.07 -1.60
CA LEU A 117 -3.04 -11.68 -1.60
C LEU A 117 -3.00 -13.16 -2.00
N THR A 118 -2.12 -13.54 -2.91
CA THR A 118 -1.95 -14.94 -3.31
C THR A 118 -1.23 -15.75 -2.22
N MET A 119 -0.28 -15.15 -1.50
CA MET A 119 0.49 -15.81 -0.43
C MET A 119 0.98 -17.21 -0.81
N PRO A 120 1.80 -17.33 -1.87
CA PRO A 120 2.27 -18.64 -2.32
C PRO A 120 3.06 -19.32 -1.21
N GLY A 121 2.68 -20.53 -0.88
CA GLY A 121 3.29 -21.33 0.19
C GLY A 121 3.11 -22.83 -0.04
N ASN A 122 3.76 -23.63 0.80
CA ASN A 122 3.73 -25.08 0.69
C ASN A 122 2.32 -25.67 0.96
N ASN A 123 1.52 -24.98 1.78
CA ASN A 123 0.13 -25.32 2.07
C ASN A 123 -0.73 -24.10 1.70
N MET A 124 -1.22 -24.07 0.45
CA MET A 124 -2.09 -23.00 0.00
C MET A 124 -3.53 -23.27 0.43
N ASP A 125 -4.13 -22.25 1.04
CA ASP A 125 -5.57 -22.25 1.32
C ASP A 125 -6.29 -21.51 0.18
N PHE A 126 -7.03 -22.24 -0.63
CA PHE A 126 -7.82 -21.72 -1.75
C PHE A 126 -9.25 -21.34 -1.33
N SER A 127 -9.55 -21.28 -0.03
CA SER A 127 -10.87 -20.88 0.43
C SER A 127 -11.15 -19.41 0.10
N PHE A 128 -12.34 -19.15 -0.42
CA PHE A 128 -12.80 -17.80 -0.71
C PHE A 128 -12.83 -16.93 0.56
N ASP A 129 -13.20 -17.50 1.69
CA ASP A 129 -13.28 -16.79 2.97
C ASP A 129 -11.93 -16.25 3.41
N SER A 130 -10.88 -17.05 3.33
CA SER A 130 -9.51 -16.63 3.66
C SER A 130 -9.02 -15.54 2.72
N PHE A 131 -9.31 -15.64 1.43
CA PHE A 131 -8.98 -14.59 0.46
C PHE A 131 -9.75 -13.30 0.73
N ALA A 132 -11.07 -13.38 0.91
CA ALA A 132 -11.93 -12.22 1.14
C ALA A 132 -11.53 -11.48 2.42
N ASN A 133 -11.29 -12.20 3.51
CA ASN A 133 -10.82 -11.62 4.77
C ASN A 133 -9.49 -10.88 4.61
N ARG A 134 -8.55 -11.45 3.85
CA ARG A 134 -7.26 -10.83 3.57
C ARG A 134 -7.40 -9.59 2.68
N ALA A 135 -8.23 -9.66 1.64
CA ALA A 135 -8.51 -8.54 0.75
C ALA A 135 -9.15 -7.35 1.51
N VAL A 136 -10.14 -7.62 2.38
CA VAL A 136 -10.77 -6.61 3.23
C VAL A 136 -9.77 -5.99 4.19
N ALA A 137 -8.89 -6.79 4.81
CA ALA A 137 -7.85 -6.29 5.71
C ALA A 137 -6.88 -5.33 4.99
N VAL A 138 -6.47 -5.68 3.77
CA VAL A 138 -5.60 -4.83 2.93
C VAL A 138 -6.30 -3.51 2.56
N ILE A 139 -7.58 -3.56 2.18
CA ILE A 139 -8.39 -2.36 1.87
C ILE A 139 -8.48 -1.46 3.10
N ILE A 140 -8.82 -1.99 4.26
CA ILE A 140 -8.93 -1.23 5.52
C ILE A 140 -7.59 -0.59 5.87
N GLY A 141 -6.50 -1.38 5.87
CA GLY A 141 -5.16 -0.89 6.18
C GLY A 141 -4.75 0.29 5.31
N LEU A 142 -4.89 0.16 3.98
CA LEU A 142 -4.49 1.22 3.07
C LEU A 142 -5.46 2.42 3.07
N THR A 143 -6.75 2.20 3.34
CA THR A 143 -7.73 3.28 3.53
C THR A 143 -7.38 4.13 4.75
N CYS A 144 -6.99 3.52 5.86
CA CYS A 144 -6.51 4.24 7.05
C CYS A 144 -5.26 5.08 6.74
N VAL A 145 -4.35 4.59 5.91
CA VAL A 145 -3.18 5.36 5.47
C VAL A 145 -3.59 6.58 4.63
N VAL A 146 -4.48 6.39 3.65
CA VAL A 146 -5.01 7.50 2.83
C VAL A 146 -5.69 8.55 3.71
N MET A 147 -6.53 8.12 4.65
CA MET A 147 -7.19 9.01 5.61
C MET A 147 -6.18 9.73 6.50
N GLY A 148 -5.19 9.02 7.04
CA GLY A 148 -4.13 9.61 7.86
C GLY A 148 -3.37 10.73 7.13
N PHE A 149 -3.08 10.54 5.82
CA PHE A 149 -2.45 11.59 5.01
C PHE A 149 -3.39 12.74 4.63
N ARG A 150 -4.69 12.50 4.49
CA ARG A 150 -5.68 13.54 4.19
C ARG A 150 -6.03 14.37 5.42
N LEU A 151 -6.23 13.74 6.58
CA LEU A 151 -6.63 14.41 7.82
C LEU A 151 -5.48 15.18 8.47
N LEU A 152 -4.24 14.66 8.33
CA LEU A 152 -3.04 15.31 8.83
C LEU A 152 -2.16 15.77 7.64
N PRO A 153 -2.62 16.76 6.86
CA PRO A 153 -1.81 17.30 5.77
C PRO A 153 -0.50 17.80 6.36
N GLY A 154 0.61 17.30 5.82
CA GLY A 154 1.92 17.55 6.38
C GLY A 154 2.18 19.05 6.53
N LEU A 155 2.26 19.54 7.76
CA LEU A 155 2.75 20.88 8.08
C LEU A 155 4.13 21.11 7.44
N GLY A 156 4.85 20.02 7.12
CA GLY A 156 6.11 20.08 6.39
C GLY A 156 6.02 20.76 5.02
N THR A 157 4.97 20.53 4.25
CA THR A 157 4.80 21.17 2.92
C THR A 157 4.50 22.66 3.05
N ARG A 158 3.67 23.05 4.03
CA ARG A 158 3.37 24.46 4.30
C ARG A 158 4.57 25.20 4.91
N LEU A 159 5.29 24.56 5.84
CA LEU A 159 6.49 25.13 6.46
C LEU A 159 7.66 25.19 5.46
N ARG A 160 7.83 24.17 4.62
CA ARG A 160 8.86 24.16 3.56
C ARG A 160 8.59 25.27 2.53
N ARG A 161 7.34 25.42 2.11
CA ARG A 161 6.94 26.52 1.20
C ARG A 161 7.17 27.89 1.83
N ARG A 162 6.81 28.07 3.10
CA ARG A 162 7.09 29.33 3.83
C ARG A 162 8.58 29.59 3.98
N ARG A 163 9.39 28.56 4.27
CA ARG A 163 10.85 28.71 4.36
C ARG A 163 11.48 29.03 3.02
N LEU A 164 11.03 28.42 1.92
CA LEU A 164 11.49 28.75 0.57
C LEU A 164 11.10 30.16 0.17
N ILE A 165 9.88 30.60 0.42
CA ILE A 165 9.44 31.99 0.16
C ILE A 165 10.27 32.98 0.99
N ASN A 166 10.51 32.69 2.27
CA ASN A 166 11.32 33.53 3.14
C ASN A 166 12.81 33.55 2.74
N ALA A 167 13.35 32.45 2.23
CA ALA A 167 14.72 32.42 1.70
C ALA A 167 14.84 33.25 0.42
N ILE A 168 13.93 33.05 -0.54
CA ILE A 168 13.88 33.84 -1.79
C ILE A 168 13.69 35.33 -1.50
N SER A 169 12.81 35.70 -0.57
CA SER A 169 12.60 37.11 -0.20
C SER A 169 13.79 37.73 0.52
N ARG A 170 14.64 36.91 1.16
CA ARG A 170 15.89 37.38 1.77
C ARG A 170 16.96 37.63 0.70
N ASP A 171 17.09 36.71 -0.28
CA ASP A 171 18.06 36.85 -1.37
C ASP A 171 17.75 38.04 -2.28
N ILE A 172 16.46 38.32 -2.54
CA ILE A 172 16.03 39.50 -3.30
C ILE A 172 16.31 40.84 -2.56
N ARG A 173 16.35 40.79 -1.22
CA ARG A 173 16.68 42.02 -0.43
C ARG A 173 18.18 42.33 -0.37
N HIS A 174 19.02 41.40 -0.76
CA HIS A 174 20.48 41.57 -0.80
C HIS A 174 21.03 41.86 -2.20
N LEU A 175 20.15 41.95 -3.21
CA LEU A 175 20.40 42.50 -4.56
C LEU A 175 19.96 43.94 -4.66
#